data_ce1e2f46fc9d7fe660e92a92ea10637e
#
_entry.id   ce1e2f46fc9d7fe660e92a92ea10637e
#
_cell.length_a   1.000
_cell.length_b   1.000
_cell.length_c   1.000
_cell.angle_alpha   90.00
_cell.angle_beta   90.00
_cell.angle_gamma   90.00
#
_symmetry.space_group_name_H-M   'P 1'
#
loop_
_entity.id
_entity.type
_entity.pdbx_description
1 polymer ?
#
loop_
_entity_poly.entity_id
_entity_poly.type
_entity_poly.pdbx_seq_one_letter_code
_entity_poly.pdbx_strand_id
1 'polypeptide(L)'
;MFKLLASALYLLILLTTNTAFAEGNHYQQFPLSAEGTGKVFMGREIAHVMGYQGASWLERDSREKEERTDLLIQLLQLKKGMVIADIGAGTGYLSRRMADKVGANGVVYAVDVQPEMMGKIKLLAKKHINIQPVLSQVDDVKLAENSIDLAIMVDVYHELEFPFETIQSLLKALKPEAQLILVEYRAEEGKVKIKEIHKMSETQIIKEITAHPLKWQTTINSLPWQHIVVFTKH
;
A
#
# COMPACT_ATOMS: atom_id res chain seq x y z
N MET A 1 54.41 25.09 58.10
CA MET A 1 53.01 24.63 58.11
C MET A 1 52.37 24.98 56.79
N PHE A 2 52.53 24.13 55.75
CA PHE A 2 51.93 24.33 54.42
C PHE A 2 50.81 23.32 54.22
N LYS A 3 49.58 23.78 54.02
CA LYS A 3 48.43 22.96 53.63
C LYS A 3 48.38 22.88 52.11
N LEU A 4 48.56 21.66 51.58
CA LEU A 4 48.27 21.30 50.23
C LEU A 4 46.76 21.16 50.08
N LEU A 5 46.17 21.95 49.20
CA LEU A 5 44.79 21.75 48.67
C LEU A 5 44.88 20.93 47.39
N ALA A 6 44.40 19.71 47.47
CA ALA A 6 44.21 18.85 46.30
C ALA A 6 42.86 19.18 45.63
N SER A 7 42.90 19.82 44.47
CA SER A 7 41.72 20.02 43.64
C SER A 7 41.49 18.80 42.76
N ALA A 8 40.43 18.04 43.07
CA ALA A 8 39.96 16.94 42.24
C ALA A 8 39.15 17.52 41.05
N LEU A 9 39.72 17.38 39.88
CA LEU A 9 39.03 17.71 38.61
C LEU A 9 38.16 16.52 38.19
N TYR A 10 36.85 16.63 38.37
CA TYR A 10 35.90 15.65 37.85
C TYR A 10 35.71 15.91 36.35
N LEU A 11 36.28 15.03 35.52
CA LEU A 11 36.06 15.01 34.07
C LEU A 11 34.72 14.33 33.78
N LEU A 12 33.68 15.12 33.52
CA LEU A 12 32.38 14.66 33.11
C LEU A 12 32.44 14.24 31.62
N ILE A 13 32.63 12.95 31.36
CA ILE A 13 32.56 12.40 30.00
C ILE A 13 31.08 12.32 29.65
N LEU A 14 30.58 13.30 28.90
CA LEU A 14 29.29 13.22 28.20
C LEU A 14 29.41 12.21 27.04
N LEU A 15 28.99 10.97 27.30
CA LEU A 15 28.72 10.01 26.23
C LEU A 15 27.51 10.49 25.42
N THR A 16 27.75 11.29 24.39
CA THR A 16 26.76 11.52 23.33
C THR A 16 26.64 10.22 22.53
N THR A 17 25.63 9.42 22.82
CA THR A 17 25.22 8.34 21.91
C THR A 17 24.66 8.99 20.65
N ASN A 18 25.53 9.22 19.68
CA ASN A 18 25.11 9.47 18.31
C ASN A 18 24.45 8.17 17.81
N THR A 19 23.14 8.05 17.96
CA THR A 19 22.38 7.14 17.11
C THR A 19 22.38 7.72 15.71
N ALA A 20 23.42 7.44 14.95
CA ALA A 20 23.38 7.57 13.51
C ALA A 20 22.24 6.65 13.04
N PHE A 21 21.11 7.23 12.66
CA PHE A 21 20.16 6.53 11.83
C PHE A 21 20.89 6.19 10.54
N ALA A 22 21.26 4.92 10.37
CA ALA A 22 21.76 4.45 9.10
C ALA A 22 20.69 4.77 8.05
N GLU A 23 21.02 5.61 7.08
CA GLU A 23 20.21 5.78 5.87
C GLU A 23 19.95 4.39 5.30
N GLY A 24 18.69 3.94 5.31
CA GLY A 24 18.28 2.73 4.61
C GLY A 24 17.58 1.63 5.38
N ASN A 25 17.43 1.67 6.72
CA ASN A 25 16.68 0.62 7.41
C ASN A 25 15.36 1.15 7.99
N HIS A 26 14.30 1.14 7.14
CA HIS A 26 12.96 1.54 7.56
C HIS A 26 12.26 0.46 8.39
N TYR A 27 12.87 -0.71 8.56
CA TYR A 27 12.25 -1.91 9.10
C TYR A 27 12.93 -2.38 10.37
N GLN A 28 12.13 -2.90 11.28
CA GLN A 28 12.59 -3.67 12.43
C GLN A 28 12.25 -5.15 12.20
N GLN A 29 13.10 -6.05 12.71
CA GLN A 29 12.86 -7.49 12.62
C GLN A 29 12.60 -8.04 14.02
N PHE A 30 11.47 -8.74 14.15
CA PHE A 30 11.07 -9.45 15.36
C PHE A 30 10.93 -10.96 15.07
N PRO A 31 10.84 -11.82 16.11
CA PRO A 31 10.45 -13.21 15.89
C PRO A 31 9.13 -13.28 15.13
N LEU A 32 9.02 -14.26 14.23
CA LEU A 32 7.81 -14.48 13.42
C LEU A 32 6.58 -14.64 14.32
N SER A 33 5.53 -13.89 14.07
CA SER A 33 4.20 -14.19 14.58
C SER A 33 3.55 -15.33 13.78
N ALA A 34 2.44 -15.87 14.27
CA ALA A 34 1.74 -16.96 13.58
C ALA A 34 1.17 -16.56 12.20
N GLU A 35 0.98 -15.26 11.96
CA GLU A 35 0.26 -14.75 10.78
C GLU A 35 1.03 -13.61 10.08
N GLY A 36 2.13 -13.15 10.64
CA GLY A 36 2.95 -12.05 10.12
C GLY A 36 4.37 -12.48 9.77
N THR A 37 5.06 -11.62 9.07
CA THR A 37 6.42 -11.85 8.57
C THR A 37 7.51 -11.62 9.62
N GLY A 38 7.17 -11.10 10.82
CA GLY A 38 8.12 -10.60 11.80
C GLY A 38 8.78 -9.28 11.40
N LYS A 39 8.60 -8.80 10.16
CA LYS A 39 9.07 -7.50 9.70
C LYS A 39 8.08 -6.42 10.13
N VAL A 40 8.59 -5.38 10.78
CA VAL A 40 7.79 -4.27 11.31
C VAL A 40 8.16 -2.97 10.60
N PHE A 41 7.16 -2.27 10.08
CA PHE A 41 7.28 -0.95 9.48
C PHE A 41 6.49 0.08 10.30
N MET A 42 7.15 1.10 10.80
CA MET A 42 6.56 2.20 11.58
C MET A 42 5.64 1.76 12.73
N GLY A 43 5.95 0.58 13.35
CA GLY A 43 5.20 0.02 14.48
C GLY A 43 4.12 -0.99 14.13
N ARG A 44 3.90 -1.29 12.84
CA ARG A 44 2.98 -2.31 12.34
C ARG A 44 3.77 -3.51 11.80
N GLU A 45 3.41 -4.74 12.23
CA GLU A 45 3.92 -5.95 11.59
C GLU A 45 3.29 -6.14 10.22
N ILE A 46 4.10 -6.50 9.23
CA ILE A 46 3.66 -6.75 7.85
C ILE A 46 3.03 -8.15 7.79
N ALA A 47 1.81 -8.24 7.25
CA ALA A 47 1.13 -9.51 7.03
C ALA A 47 1.82 -10.35 5.94
N HIS A 48 1.64 -11.67 5.99
CA HIS A 48 2.00 -12.52 4.85
C HIS A 48 1.10 -12.20 3.66
N VAL A 49 1.71 -12.12 2.47
CA VAL A 49 0.96 -11.93 1.22
C VAL A 49 0.02 -13.12 0.98
N MET A 50 -1.20 -12.84 0.55
CA MET A 50 -2.12 -13.86 0.09
C MET A 50 -1.58 -14.50 -1.20
N GLY A 51 -1.17 -15.76 -1.13
CA GLY A 51 -0.67 -16.49 -2.30
C GLY A 51 -1.75 -16.67 -3.38
N TYR A 52 -1.33 -16.88 -4.63
CA TYR A 52 -2.21 -17.09 -5.79
C TYR A 52 -3.23 -18.23 -5.61
N GLN A 53 -2.97 -19.16 -4.69
CA GLN A 53 -3.92 -20.21 -4.32
C GLN A 53 -5.23 -19.64 -3.75
N GLY A 54 -5.16 -18.46 -3.13
CA GLY A 54 -6.32 -17.71 -2.65
C GLY A 54 -7.10 -16.95 -3.73
N ALA A 55 -6.75 -17.08 -5.02
CA ALA A 55 -7.38 -16.31 -6.11
C ALA A 55 -8.92 -16.46 -6.19
N SER A 56 -9.47 -17.62 -5.80
CA SER A 56 -10.92 -17.84 -5.76
C SER A 56 -11.62 -16.95 -4.73
N TRP A 57 -10.93 -16.55 -3.66
CA TRP A 57 -11.45 -15.61 -2.68
C TRP A 57 -11.76 -14.24 -3.31
N LEU A 58 -10.92 -13.79 -4.24
CA LEU A 58 -11.09 -12.51 -4.94
C LEU A 58 -12.32 -12.49 -5.88
N GLU A 59 -12.79 -13.65 -6.31
CA GLU A 59 -13.94 -13.80 -7.23
C GLU A 59 -15.19 -14.38 -6.53
N ARG A 60 -15.22 -14.43 -5.18
CA ARG A 60 -16.34 -15.02 -4.43
C ARG A 60 -17.63 -14.22 -4.63
N ASP A 61 -18.76 -14.91 -4.72
CA ASP A 61 -20.09 -14.30 -4.96
C ASP A 61 -20.52 -13.35 -3.83
N SER A 62 -20.05 -13.60 -2.60
CA SER A 62 -20.35 -12.76 -1.44
C SER A 62 -19.61 -11.41 -1.44
N ARG A 63 -18.56 -11.24 -2.27
CA ARG A 63 -17.67 -10.06 -2.26
C ARG A 63 -18.43 -8.76 -2.43
N GLU A 64 -19.38 -8.71 -3.34
CA GLU A 64 -20.18 -7.52 -3.59
C GLU A 64 -21.04 -7.11 -2.38
N LYS A 65 -21.56 -8.08 -1.63
CA LYS A 65 -22.31 -7.82 -0.39
C LYS A 65 -21.41 -7.38 0.76
N GLU A 66 -20.20 -7.91 0.84
CA GLU A 66 -19.25 -7.69 1.92
C GLU A 66 -18.46 -6.39 1.73
N GLU A 67 -18.05 -6.11 0.50
CA GLU A 67 -17.13 -5.00 0.20
C GLU A 67 -17.78 -3.86 -0.61
N ARG A 68 -18.93 -4.11 -1.27
CA ARG A 68 -19.60 -3.12 -2.15
C ARG A 68 -18.63 -2.54 -3.17
N THR A 69 -18.00 -3.43 -3.95
CA THR A 69 -17.05 -3.03 -5.00
C THR A 69 -17.69 -2.15 -6.09
N ASP A 70 -19.02 -2.28 -6.30
CA ASP A 70 -19.83 -1.39 -7.13
C ASP A 70 -19.75 0.07 -6.63
N LEU A 71 -19.95 0.24 -5.32
CA LEU A 71 -19.88 1.56 -4.66
C LEU A 71 -18.44 2.10 -4.66
N LEU A 72 -17.44 1.23 -4.40
CA LEU A 72 -16.04 1.62 -4.52
C LEU A 72 -15.75 2.25 -5.88
N ILE A 73 -16.10 1.57 -6.99
CA ILE A 73 -15.88 2.07 -8.34
C ILE A 73 -16.60 3.41 -8.60
N GLN A 74 -17.77 3.63 -7.99
CA GLN A 74 -18.47 4.93 -8.09
C GLN A 74 -17.72 6.03 -7.33
N LEU A 75 -17.23 5.72 -6.13
CA LEU A 75 -16.52 6.68 -5.26
C LEU A 75 -15.16 7.09 -5.80
N LEU A 76 -14.52 6.26 -6.64
CA LEU A 76 -13.26 6.60 -7.31
C LEU A 76 -13.40 7.74 -8.33
N GLN A 77 -14.61 8.10 -8.74
CA GLN A 77 -14.90 9.18 -9.70
C GLN A 77 -14.06 9.13 -10.99
N LEU A 78 -13.85 7.91 -11.51
CA LEU A 78 -13.02 7.67 -12.70
C LEU A 78 -13.58 8.36 -13.92
N LYS A 79 -12.71 9.00 -14.71
CA LYS A 79 -13.05 9.71 -15.94
C LYS A 79 -12.55 8.93 -17.16
N LYS A 80 -13.24 9.12 -18.29
CA LYS A 80 -12.77 8.57 -19.58
C LYS A 80 -11.37 9.08 -19.91
N GLY A 81 -10.52 8.17 -20.38
CA GLY A 81 -9.14 8.49 -20.76
C GLY A 81 -8.12 8.48 -19.62
N MET A 82 -8.53 8.28 -18.36
CA MET A 82 -7.58 8.17 -17.23
C MET A 82 -6.66 6.96 -17.38
N VAL A 83 -5.45 7.11 -16.89
CA VAL A 83 -4.45 6.05 -16.73
C VAL A 83 -4.39 5.65 -15.26
N ILE A 84 -4.80 4.43 -14.97
CA ILE A 84 -4.94 3.89 -13.60
C ILE A 84 -3.86 2.84 -13.36
N ALA A 85 -3.29 2.80 -12.16
CA ALA A 85 -2.50 1.68 -11.66
C ALA A 85 -3.28 0.94 -10.57
N ASP A 86 -3.64 -0.31 -10.83
CA ASP A 86 -4.24 -1.25 -9.89
C ASP A 86 -3.10 -2.11 -9.31
N ILE A 87 -2.65 -1.77 -8.12
CA ILE A 87 -1.48 -2.40 -7.47
C ILE A 87 -1.95 -3.57 -6.61
N GLY A 88 -1.38 -4.76 -6.82
CA GLY A 88 -1.87 -6.01 -6.25
C GLY A 88 -3.17 -6.46 -6.91
N ALA A 89 -3.23 -6.36 -8.24
CA ALA A 89 -4.46 -6.57 -9.02
C ALA A 89 -5.05 -7.99 -8.91
N GLY A 90 -4.26 -8.98 -8.47
CA GLY A 90 -4.69 -10.35 -8.26
C GLY A 90 -5.27 -10.99 -9.54
N THR A 91 -6.57 -11.25 -9.54
CA THR A 91 -7.28 -11.79 -10.71
C THR A 91 -7.66 -10.73 -11.74
N GLY A 92 -7.48 -9.44 -11.43
CA GLY A 92 -7.99 -8.31 -12.22
C GLY A 92 -9.47 -8.03 -11.96
N TYR A 93 -10.00 -8.46 -10.82
CA TYR A 93 -11.42 -8.25 -10.46
C TYR A 93 -11.82 -6.79 -10.49
N LEU A 94 -11.01 -5.89 -9.93
CA LEU A 94 -11.27 -4.44 -9.98
C LEU A 94 -10.75 -3.83 -11.27
N SER A 95 -9.62 -4.31 -11.81
CA SER A 95 -9.06 -3.82 -13.06
C SER A 95 -10.08 -3.80 -14.19
N ARG A 96 -10.89 -4.88 -14.39
CA ARG A 96 -11.91 -4.93 -15.45
C ARG A 96 -13.02 -3.89 -15.26
N ARG A 97 -13.42 -3.64 -14.02
CA ARG A 97 -14.44 -2.63 -13.69
C ARG A 97 -13.93 -1.20 -13.92
N MET A 98 -12.68 -0.96 -13.57
CA MET A 98 -12.03 0.32 -13.84
C MET A 98 -11.80 0.53 -15.34
N ALA A 99 -11.39 -0.53 -16.06
CA ALA A 99 -11.22 -0.49 -17.52
C ALA A 99 -12.49 -0.09 -18.26
N ASP A 100 -13.66 -0.61 -17.85
CA ASP A 100 -14.98 -0.24 -18.41
C ASP A 100 -15.28 1.25 -18.13
N LYS A 101 -14.88 1.78 -16.98
CA LYS A 101 -15.11 3.19 -16.61
C LYS A 101 -14.22 4.14 -17.38
N VAL A 102 -12.93 3.87 -17.50
CA VAL A 102 -12.00 4.75 -18.22
C VAL A 102 -12.15 4.63 -19.74
N GLY A 103 -12.73 3.54 -20.25
CA GLY A 103 -13.06 3.32 -21.66
C GLY A 103 -11.83 3.16 -22.56
N ALA A 104 -12.07 3.11 -23.87
CA ALA A 104 -11.06 2.72 -24.86
C ALA A 104 -9.84 3.66 -24.94
N ASN A 105 -9.98 4.92 -24.54
CA ASN A 105 -8.88 5.89 -24.51
C ASN A 105 -8.13 5.94 -23.18
N GLY A 106 -8.61 5.21 -22.14
CA GLY A 106 -7.94 5.07 -20.85
C GLY A 106 -7.15 3.77 -20.81
N VAL A 107 -6.31 3.64 -19.79
CA VAL A 107 -5.49 2.45 -19.54
C VAL A 107 -5.60 2.04 -18.07
N VAL A 108 -5.69 0.74 -17.81
CA VAL A 108 -5.52 0.18 -16.47
C VAL A 108 -4.29 -0.73 -16.46
N TYR A 109 -3.24 -0.31 -15.81
CA TYR A 109 -2.11 -1.16 -15.48
C TYR A 109 -2.50 -2.08 -14.33
N ALA A 110 -2.69 -3.36 -14.62
CA ALA A 110 -2.94 -4.39 -13.61
C ALA A 110 -1.58 -4.95 -13.14
N VAL A 111 -1.12 -4.42 -12.00
CA VAL A 111 0.21 -4.66 -11.46
C VAL A 111 0.13 -5.73 -10.37
N ASP A 112 0.94 -6.77 -10.47
CA ASP A 112 1.03 -7.81 -9.43
C ASP A 112 2.45 -8.37 -9.37
N VAL A 113 2.86 -8.81 -8.18
CA VAL A 113 4.19 -9.39 -7.94
C VAL A 113 4.23 -10.89 -8.24
N GLN A 114 3.07 -11.56 -8.29
CA GLN A 114 2.95 -13.00 -8.45
C GLN A 114 2.83 -13.39 -9.93
N PRO A 115 3.80 -14.15 -10.51
CA PRO A 115 3.74 -14.59 -11.90
C PRO A 115 2.48 -15.40 -12.26
N GLU A 116 1.93 -16.14 -11.30
CA GLU A 116 0.71 -16.93 -11.46
C GLU A 116 -0.54 -16.05 -11.64
N MET A 117 -0.61 -14.92 -10.94
CA MET A 117 -1.67 -13.92 -11.13
C MET A 117 -1.56 -13.27 -12.51
N MET A 118 -0.34 -13.02 -13.00
CA MET A 118 -0.12 -12.51 -14.36
C MET A 118 -0.74 -13.40 -15.44
N GLY A 119 -0.79 -14.72 -15.26
CA GLY A 119 -1.49 -15.63 -16.18
C GLY A 119 -2.97 -15.29 -16.31
N LYS A 120 -3.64 -15.01 -15.18
CA LYS A 120 -5.07 -14.64 -15.14
C LYS A 120 -5.31 -13.24 -15.75
N ILE A 121 -4.47 -12.27 -15.39
CA ILE A 121 -4.57 -10.89 -15.90
C ILE A 121 -4.33 -10.87 -17.41
N LYS A 122 -3.36 -11.62 -17.96
CA LYS A 122 -3.12 -11.74 -19.41
C LYS A 122 -4.32 -12.32 -20.16
N LEU A 123 -5.05 -13.29 -19.56
CA LEU A 123 -6.29 -13.79 -20.15
C LEU A 123 -7.41 -12.74 -20.12
N LEU A 124 -7.48 -11.97 -19.07
CA LEU A 124 -8.43 -10.84 -18.95
C LEU A 124 -8.13 -9.75 -19.99
N ALA A 125 -6.85 -9.39 -20.17
CA ALA A 125 -6.41 -8.39 -21.15
C ALA A 125 -6.75 -8.72 -22.60
N LYS A 126 -6.93 -10.00 -22.95
CA LYS A 126 -7.43 -10.42 -24.28
C LYS A 126 -8.87 -9.96 -24.53
N LYS A 127 -9.66 -9.75 -23.47
CA LYS A 127 -11.07 -9.32 -23.53
C LYS A 127 -11.21 -7.81 -23.29
N HIS A 128 -10.28 -7.22 -22.55
CA HIS A 128 -10.26 -5.80 -22.21
C HIS A 128 -8.94 -5.20 -22.70
N ILE A 129 -8.93 -4.71 -23.94
CA ILE A 129 -7.70 -4.26 -24.63
C ILE A 129 -6.99 -3.08 -23.95
N ASN A 130 -7.68 -2.36 -23.07
CA ASN A 130 -7.17 -1.27 -22.26
C ASN A 130 -6.64 -1.70 -20.89
N ILE A 131 -6.58 -3.02 -20.60
CA ILE A 131 -5.87 -3.56 -19.44
C ILE A 131 -4.46 -3.98 -19.88
N GLN A 132 -3.45 -3.49 -19.17
CA GLN A 132 -2.04 -3.83 -19.41
C GLN A 132 -1.47 -4.56 -18.21
N PRO A 133 -1.14 -5.86 -18.33
CA PRO A 133 -0.50 -6.63 -17.27
C PRO A 133 0.92 -6.15 -17.01
N VAL A 134 1.28 -5.92 -15.74
CA VAL A 134 2.62 -5.54 -15.32
C VAL A 134 3.08 -6.45 -14.18
N LEU A 135 4.15 -7.23 -14.40
CA LEU A 135 4.80 -7.97 -13.33
C LEU A 135 5.75 -7.02 -12.59
N SER A 136 5.41 -6.71 -11.36
CA SER A 136 6.22 -5.87 -10.47
C SER A 136 7.31 -6.65 -9.74
N GLN A 137 8.17 -5.94 -9.02
CA GLN A 137 9.02 -6.47 -7.96
C GLN A 137 8.41 -6.14 -6.60
N VAL A 138 8.95 -6.74 -5.54
CA VAL A 138 8.45 -6.54 -4.17
C VAL A 138 8.62 -5.09 -3.65
N ASP A 139 9.51 -4.33 -4.28
CA ASP A 139 9.90 -2.97 -3.94
C ASP A 139 9.74 -1.95 -5.11
N ASP A 140 9.35 -2.44 -6.30
CA ASP A 140 9.26 -1.61 -7.51
C ASP A 140 8.06 -1.97 -8.37
N VAL A 141 7.15 -1.03 -8.60
CA VAL A 141 5.90 -1.21 -9.37
C VAL A 141 6.12 -1.34 -10.88
N LYS A 142 7.32 -1.05 -11.39
CA LYS A 142 7.70 -1.16 -12.81
C LYS A 142 6.83 -0.35 -13.77
N LEU A 143 6.40 0.81 -13.35
CA LEU A 143 5.63 1.74 -14.17
C LEU A 143 6.51 2.92 -14.62
N ALA A 144 6.18 3.48 -15.80
CA ALA A 144 6.90 4.63 -16.34
C ALA A 144 6.70 5.89 -15.48
N GLU A 145 7.70 6.74 -15.40
CA GLU A 145 7.62 7.98 -14.65
C GLU A 145 6.53 8.92 -15.21
N ASN A 146 5.84 9.63 -14.30
CA ASN A 146 4.80 10.61 -14.61
C ASN A 146 3.74 10.12 -15.60
N SER A 147 3.33 8.86 -15.49
CA SER A 147 2.39 8.22 -16.41
C SER A 147 1.00 7.97 -15.82
N ILE A 148 0.86 7.95 -14.49
CA ILE A 148 -0.34 7.51 -13.78
C ILE A 148 -1.14 8.69 -13.24
N ASP A 149 -2.46 8.72 -13.53
CA ASP A 149 -3.40 9.72 -12.99
C ASP A 149 -3.94 9.32 -11.61
N LEU A 150 -4.10 8.00 -11.36
CA LEU A 150 -4.59 7.45 -10.12
C LEU A 150 -3.98 6.07 -9.88
N ALA A 151 -3.41 5.86 -8.71
CA ALA A 151 -3.02 4.54 -8.23
C ALA A 151 -3.95 4.09 -7.11
N ILE A 152 -4.30 2.81 -7.10
CA ILE A 152 -5.14 2.21 -6.06
C ILE A 152 -4.53 0.91 -5.56
N MET A 153 -4.65 0.68 -4.25
CA MET A 153 -4.37 -0.57 -3.56
C MET A 153 -5.63 -0.97 -2.79
N VAL A 154 -6.14 -2.18 -3.00
CA VAL A 154 -7.34 -2.68 -2.33
C VAL A 154 -7.01 -3.97 -1.59
N ASP A 155 -6.96 -3.89 -0.27
CA ASP A 155 -6.56 -4.98 0.62
C ASP A 155 -5.16 -5.55 0.27
N VAL A 156 -4.20 -4.64 0.03
CA VAL A 156 -2.85 -4.99 -0.45
C VAL A 156 -1.74 -4.32 0.36
N TYR A 157 -1.93 -3.06 0.77
CA TYR A 157 -0.85 -2.30 1.38
C TYR A 157 -0.32 -2.96 2.67
N HIS A 158 -1.18 -3.57 3.46
CA HIS A 158 -0.82 -4.28 4.68
C HIS A 158 0.08 -5.51 4.45
N GLU A 159 0.11 -6.06 3.21
CA GLU A 159 0.89 -7.22 2.79
C GLU A 159 2.20 -6.84 2.05
N LEU A 160 2.44 -5.57 1.76
CA LEU A 160 3.65 -5.15 1.04
C LEU A 160 4.89 -5.48 1.85
N GLU A 161 5.81 -6.27 1.29
CA GLU A 161 7.05 -6.65 1.95
C GLU A 161 7.99 -5.45 2.17
N PHE A 162 7.98 -4.49 1.25
CA PHE A 162 8.76 -3.26 1.27
C PHE A 162 7.86 -2.04 1.01
N PRO A 163 6.95 -1.70 1.96
CA PRO A 163 5.98 -0.63 1.75
C PRO A 163 6.63 0.74 1.47
N PHE A 164 7.74 1.06 2.11
CA PHE A 164 8.43 2.33 1.88
C PHE A 164 8.95 2.45 0.44
N GLU A 165 9.68 1.46 -0.04
CA GLU A 165 10.27 1.43 -1.38
C GLU A 165 9.19 1.34 -2.46
N THR A 166 8.14 0.55 -2.22
CA THR A 166 6.99 0.44 -3.14
C THR A 166 6.30 1.79 -3.33
N ILE A 167 6.04 2.54 -2.25
CA ILE A 167 5.46 3.89 -2.35
C ILE A 167 6.44 4.86 -3.03
N GLN A 168 7.74 4.78 -2.77
CA GLN A 168 8.73 5.58 -3.49
C GLN A 168 8.74 5.31 -5.00
N SER A 169 8.69 4.02 -5.40
CA SER A 169 8.59 3.64 -6.81
C SER A 169 7.29 4.16 -7.43
N LEU A 170 6.18 4.02 -6.73
CA LEU A 170 4.87 4.50 -7.18
C LEU A 170 4.82 6.02 -7.33
N LEU A 171 5.45 6.76 -6.44
CA LEU A 171 5.57 8.22 -6.51
C LEU A 171 6.25 8.70 -7.80
N LYS A 172 7.25 7.96 -8.30
CA LYS A 172 7.89 8.30 -9.58
C LYS A 172 6.89 8.14 -10.74
N ALA A 173 6.04 7.10 -10.67
CA ALA A 173 5.05 6.82 -11.70
C ALA A 173 3.86 7.78 -11.68
N LEU A 174 3.46 8.29 -10.52
CA LEU A 174 2.37 9.25 -10.36
C LEU A 174 2.71 10.60 -11.00
N LYS A 175 1.80 11.16 -11.80
CA LYS A 175 1.85 12.53 -12.29
C LYS A 175 1.78 13.54 -11.12
N PRO A 176 2.19 14.80 -11.31
CA PRO A 176 1.86 15.85 -10.35
C PRO A 176 0.34 15.90 -10.09
N GLU A 177 -0.06 16.13 -8.85
CA GLU A 177 -1.46 16.17 -8.39
C GLU A 177 -2.24 14.85 -8.58
N ALA A 178 -1.60 13.76 -9.00
CA ALA A 178 -2.22 12.45 -9.10
C ALA A 178 -2.58 11.89 -7.71
N GLN A 179 -3.58 11.03 -7.67
CA GLN A 179 -4.07 10.45 -6.43
C GLN A 179 -3.47 9.06 -6.17
N LEU A 180 -3.17 8.81 -4.90
CA LEU A 180 -2.99 7.46 -4.34
C LEU A 180 -4.17 7.16 -3.44
N ILE A 181 -4.83 6.03 -3.66
CA ILE A 181 -5.99 5.58 -2.89
C ILE A 181 -5.67 4.23 -2.26
N LEU A 182 -5.77 4.16 -0.94
CA LEU A 182 -5.70 2.91 -0.20
C LEU A 182 -7.10 2.53 0.28
N VAL A 183 -7.48 1.30 0.02
CA VAL A 183 -8.74 0.70 0.50
C VAL A 183 -8.33 -0.49 1.36
N GLU A 184 -8.62 -0.41 2.66
CA GLU A 184 -8.15 -1.41 3.62
C GLU A 184 -9.27 -1.78 4.60
N TYR A 185 -9.28 -3.00 5.10
CA TYR A 185 -10.21 -3.43 6.15
C TYR A 185 -9.96 -2.63 7.42
N ARG A 186 -11.04 -2.08 8.01
CA ARG A 186 -10.96 -1.23 9.19
C ARG A 186 -10.53 -2.01 10.43
N ALA A 187 -9.44 -1.60 11.06
CA ALA A 187 -9.01 -2.14 12.35
C ALA A 187 -9.85 -1.58 13.52
N GLU A 188 -10.50 -0.43 13.35
CA GLU A 188 -11.32 0.22 14.37
C GLU A 188 -12.64 -0.52 14.64
N GLU A 189 -13.07 -1.39 13.73
CA GLU A 189 -14.36 -2.09 13.84
C GLU A 189 -14.19 -3.60 14.06
N GLY A 190 -14.50 -4.08 15.26
CA GLY A 190 -14.46 -5.51 15.61
C GLY A 190 -15.44 -6.39 14.83
N LYS A 191 -16.36 -5.81 14.04
CA LYS A 191 -17.35 -6.54 13.23
C LYS A 191 -16.79 -7.10 11.93
N VAL A 192 -15.67 -6.57 11.44
CA VAL A 192 -15.03 -7.00 10.21
C VAL A 192 -14.41 -8.38 10.42
N LYS A 193 -14.90 -9.39 9.70
CA LYS A 193 -14.49 -10.80 9.85
C LYS A 193 -13.23 -11.14 9.05
N ILE A 194 -12.19 -10.34 9.25
CA ILE A 194 -10.85 -10.50 8.67
C ILE A 194 -9.86 -10.63 9.84
N LYS A 195 -8.77 -11.37 9.65
CA LYS A 195 -7.71 -11.49 10.66
C LYS A 195 -7.13 -10.12 10.98
N GLU A 196 -6.81 -9.89 12.24
CA GLU A 196 -6.39 -8.56 12.72
C GLU A 196 -5.16 -8.01 11.96
N ILE A 197 -4.20 -8.87 11.63
CA ILE A 197 -2.97 -8.47 10.90
C ILE A 197 -3.24 -7.98 9.47
N HIS A 198 -4.39 -8.36 8.88
CA HIS A 198 -4.83 -7.91 7.55
C HIS A 198 -5.77 -6.69 7.63
N LYS A 199 -5.87 -6.04 8.80
CA LYS A 199 -6.62 -4.79 8.97
C LYS A 199 -5.66 -3.64 9.20
N MET A 200 -6.04 -2.47 8.77
CA MET A 200 -5.29 -1.25 9.05
C MET A 200 -6.18 -0.17 9.65
N SER A 201 -5.67 0.54 10.64
CA SER A 201 -6.34 1.75 11.11
C SER A 201 -6.06 2.93 10.17
N GLU A 202 -7.01 3.85 10.07
CA GLU A 202 -6.84 5.11 9.33
C GLU A 202 -5.57 5.84 9.79
N THR A 203 -5.38 5.94 11.10
CA THR A 203 -4.21 6.62 11.69
C THR A 203 -2.90 5.99 11.25
N GLN A 204 -2.82 4.65 11.19
CA GLN A 204 -1.60 3.96 10.76
C GLN A 204 -1.36 4.17 9.26
N ILE A 205 -2.40 4.10 8.42
CA ILE A 205 -2.28 4.38 6.98
C ILE A 205 -1.76 5.80 6.76
N ILE A 206 -2.38 6.80 7.39
CA ILE A 206 -1.96 8.20 7.25
C ILE A 206 -0.51 8.38 7.71
N LYS A 207 -0.12 7.80 8.84
CA LYS A 207 1.24 7.85 9.37
C LYS A 207 2.27 7.29 8.38
N GLU A 208 2.00 6.11 7.79
CA GLU A 208 2.94 5.45 6.88
C GLU A 208 3.02 6.19 5.53
N ILE A 209 1.90 6.62 4.98
CA ILE A 209 1.88 7.27 3.65
C ILE A 209 2.41 8.70 3.69
N THR A 210 2.15 9.45 4.76
CA THR A 210 2.68 10.83 4.89
C THR A 210 4.16 10.89 5.28
N ALA A 211 4.83 9.75 5.49
CA ALA A 211 6.30 9.68 5.49
C ALA A 211 6.91 9.95 4.10
N HIS A 212 6.08 10.01 3.07
CA HIS A 212 6.40 10.35 1.69
C HIS A 212 5.79 11.71 1.32
N PRO A 213 6.18 12.34 0.19
CA PRO A 213 5.58 13.60 -0.29
C PRO A 213 4.16 13.38 -0.84
N LEU A 214 3.30 12.85 0.01
CA LEU A 214 1.88 12.59 -0.22
C LEU A 214 1.07 13.26 0.89
N LYS A 215 0.05 14.00 0.52
CA LYS A 215 -0.84 14.68 1.45
C LYS A 215 -2.17 13.94 1.56
N TRP A 216 -2.54 13.58 2.79
CA TRP A 216 -3.87 13.09 3.07
C TRP A 216 -4.93 14.15 2.72
N GLN A 217 -5.97 13.72 1.99
CA GLN A 217 -7.06 14.57 1.55
C GLN A 217 -8.34 14.28 2.33
N THR A 218 -8.72 13.00 2.39
CA THR A 218 -9.95 12.57 3.03
C THR A 218 -9.97 11.08 3.27
N THR A 219 -10.86 10.65 4.17
CA THR A 219 -11.21 9.25 4.37
C THR A 219 -12.70 9.06 4.19
N ILE A 220 -13.10 8.06 3.41
CA ILE A 220 -14.49 7.73 3.10
C ILE A 220 -14.82 6.38 3.76
N ASN A 221 -15.81 6.36 4.66
CA ASN A 221 -16.21 5.21 5.45
C ASN A 221 -17.55 4.59 4.98
N SER A 222 -17.89 4.76 3.70
CA SER A 222 -19.18 4.30 3.15
C SER A 222 -19.22 2.81 2.79
N LEU A 223 -18.06 2.15 2.70
CA LEU A 223 -17.99 0.72 2.43
C LEU A 223 -18.30 -0.10 3.71
N PRO A 224 -18.89 -1.29 3.59
CA PRO A 224 -19.28 -2.09 4.76
C PRO A 224 -18.12 -2.47 5.68
N TRP A 225 -16.97 -2.89 5.11
CA TRP A 225 -15.84 -3.43 5.87
C TRP A 225 -14.57 -2.59 5.77
N GLN A 226 -14.45 -1.77 4.71
CA GLN A 226 -13.22 -1.04 4.38
C GLN A 226 -13.42 0.47 4.55
N HIS A 227 -12.31 1.16 4.69
CA HIS A 227 -12.24 2.60 4.47
C HIS A 227 -11.44 2.89 3.19
N ILE A 228 -11.73 4.01 2.57
CA ILE A 228 -11.02 4.53 1.41
C ILE A 228 -10.23 5.74 1.87
N VAL A 229 -8.91 5.64 1.89
CA VAL A 229 -8.03 6.74 2.32
C VAL A 229 -7.37 7.34 1.10
N VAL A 230 -7.59 8.63 0.85
CA VAL A 230 -7.19 9.34 -0.36
C VAL A 230 -6.04 10.29 -0.07
N PHE A 231 -4.99 10.17 -0.87
CA PHE A 231 -3.81 11.04 -0.84
C PHE A 231 -3.59 11.68 -2.22
N THR A 232 -2.93 12.83 -2.23
CA THR A 232 -2.50 13.53 -3.44
C THR A 232 -1.00 13.75 -3.41
N LYS A 233 -0.33 13.51 -4.55
CA LYS A 233 1.09 13.80 -4.75
C LYS A 233 1.27 15.32 -4.86
N HIS A 234 2.28 15.87 -4.14
CA HIS A 234 2.74 17.26 -4.23
C HIS A 234 3.88 17.41 -5.22
#